data_56c60628278403c905b06228017e1fd5
#
_entry.id   56c60628278403c905b06228017e1fd5
#
_cell.length_a   1.000
_cell.length_b   1.000
_cell.length_c   1.000
_cell.angle_alpha   90.00
_cell.angle_beta   90.00
_cell.angle_gamma   90.00
#
_symmetry.space_group_name_H-M   'P 1'
#
loop_
_entity.id
_entity.type
_entity.pdbx_description
1 polymer ?
#
loop_
_entity_poly.entity_id
_entity_poly.type
_entity_poly.pdbx_seq_one_letter_code
_entity_poly.pdbx_strand_id
1 'polypeptide(L)'
;MGRFTHLHVHTQYSILDGASNVGDLIAKAKDDDMGAVAITDHGNMFGVKAFYNEARAQGVKPIIGCEMYMADGTRHDKSDKKDRSGYHLVVLAKNLKGYKNLIKLVSYAWTEGFYYTARIDKELLKKYSEGLIVSSACIGGEVPKTALRYGKEAAEKVMLEYREIFGDDFYLELQRHPSGDPAKDRDVYEQEQAANAILLELAREHGV
;
A
#
# COMPACT_ATOMS: atom_id res chain seq x y z
N MET A 1 -23.17 12.72 3.51
CA MET A 1 -21.77 12.33 3.79
C MET A 1 -21.33 11.38 2.70
N GLY A 2 -20.13 11.52 2.16
CA GLY A 2 -19.57 10.54 1.21
C GLY A 2 -19.41 9.18 1.91
N ARG A 3 -19.69 8.09 1.18
CA ARG A 3 -19.49 6.74 1.68
C ARG A 3 -17.98 6.50 1.85
N PHE A 4 -17.54 5.96 2.99
CA PHE A 4 -16.15 5.58 3.21
C PHE A 4 -15.82 4.34 2.37
N THR A 5 -14.57 4.19 1.95
CA THR A 5 -14.06 3.02 1.23
C THR A 5 -12.67 2.68 1.76
N HIS A 6 -12.49 1.47 2.26
CA HIS A 6 -11.17 0.99 2.62
C HIS A 6 -10.35 0.70 1.37
N LEU A 7 -9.16 1.35 1.26
CA LEU A 7 -8.24 1.23 0.13
C LEU A 7 -6.97 0.42 0.45
N HIS A 8 -6.74 0.11 1.73
CA HIS A 8 -5.61 -0.69 2.19
C HIS A 8 -6.13 -1.80 3.11
N VAL A 9 -6.23 -3.03 2.58
CA VAL A 9 -6.90 -4.15 3.25
C VAL A 9 -6.17 -5.45 2.96
N HIS A 10 -5.86 -6.20 4.03
CA HIS A 10 -5.26 -7.53 3.98
C HIS A 10 -6.33 -8.59 4.18
N THR A 11 -6.36 -9.58 3.29
CA THR A 11 -7.24 -10.74 3.39
C THR A 11 -6.46 -11.95 3.91
N GLN A 12 -7.15 -13.09 4.03
CA GLN A 12 -6.55 -14.39 4.36
C GLN A 12 -5.37 -14.79 3.44
N TYR A 13 -5.18 -14.12 2.32
CA TYR A 13 -4.05 -14.34 1.41
C TYR A 13 -2.79 -13.55 1.81
N SER A 14 -2.88 -12.67 2.80
CA SER A 14 -1.74 -12.14 3.58
C SER A 14 -1.44 -13.10 4.72
N ILE A 15 -0.83 -14.23 4.42
CA ILE A 15 -0.81 -15.48 5.22
C ILE A 15 -0.31 -15.29 6.66
N LEU A 16 0.57 -14.31 6.91
CA LEU A 16 1.18 -14.12 8.23
C LEU A 16 0.30 -13.30 9.19
N ASP A 17 -0.54 -12.41 8.68
CA ASP A 17 -1.25 -11.41 9.49
C ASP A 17 -2.68 -11.13 9.01
N GLY A 18 -3.07 -11.55 7.81
CA GLY A 18 -4.41 -11.35 7.28
C GLY A 18 -5.41 -12.37 7.83
N ALA A 19 -6.33 -11.92 8.68
CA ALA A 19 -7.39 -12.77 9.25
C ALA A 19 -8.74 -12.65 8.52
N SER A 20 -8.90 -11.67 7.62
CA SER A 20 -10.19 -11.41 6.97
C SER A 20 -10.48 -12.39 5.84
N ASN A 21 -11.51 -13.21 5.99
CA ASN A 21 -12.04 -14.00 4.89
C ASN A 21 -12.65 -13.07 3.83
N VAL A 22 -12.46 -13.39 2.55
CA VAL A 22 -12.95 -12.56 1.43
C VAL A 22 -14.47 -12.34 1.48
N GLY A 23 -15.26 -13.40 1.76
CA GLY A 23 -16.71 -13.30 1.84
C GLY A 23 -17.17 -12.40 2.99
N ASP A 24 -16.58 -12.58 4.17
CA ASP A 24 -16.90 -11.81 5.37
C ASP A 24 -16.50 -10.35 5.22
N LEU A 25 -15.34 -10.08 4.60
CA LEU A 25 -14.88 -8.72 4.31
C LEU A 25 -15.89 -7.97 3.43
N ILE A 26 -16.37 -8.60 2.36
CA ILE A 26 -17.29 -7.97 1.43
C ILE A 26 -18.69 -7.81 2.07
N ALA A 27 -19.15 -8.80 2.83
CA ALA A 27 -20.40 -8.70 3.59
C ALA A 27 -20.32 -7.53 4.58
N LYS A 28 -19.22 -7.41 5.33
CA LYS A 28 -18.99 -6.30 6.26
C LYS A 28 -18.96 -4.94 5.56
N ALA A 29 -18.27 -4.82 4.43
CA ALA A 29 -18.26 -3.59 3.64
C ALA A 29 -19.66 -3.18 3.19
N LYS A 30 -20.48 -4.15 2.79
CA LYS A 30 -21.88 -3.91 2.42
C LYS A 30 -22.73 -3.49 3.61
N ASP A 31 -22.59 -4.14 4.77
CA ASP A 31 -23.31 -3.82 5.99
C ASP A 31 -22.97 -2.41 6.51
N ASP A 32 -21.74 -1.96 6.30
CA ASP A 32 -21.27 -0.61 6.63
C ASP A 32 -21.61 0.44 5.53
N ASP A 33 -22.47 0.08 4.58
CA ASP A 33 -22.88 0.94 3.44
C ASP A 33 -21.69 1.44 2.60
N MET A 34 -20.61 0.66 2.50
CA MET A 34 -19.51 0.97 1.60
C MET A 34 -19.87 0.54 0.18
N GLY A 35 -19.81 1.47 -0.76
CA GLY A 35 -20.07 1.16 -2.19
C GLY A 35 -18.91 0.41 -2.87
N ALA A 36 -17.74 0.38 -2.24
CA ALA A 36 -16.52 -0.23 -2.76
C ALA A 36 -15.61 -0.68 -1.61
N VAL A 37 -14.71 -1.63 -1.90
CA VAL A 37 -13.64 -2.05 -0.98
C VAL A 37 -12.44 -2.52 -1.80
N ALA A 38 -11.23 -2.32 -1.31
CA ALA A 38 -10.01 -2.79 -1.96
C ALA A 38 -9.53 -4.13 -1.40
N ILE A 39 -8.73 -4.84 -2.20
CA ILE A 39 -7.83 -5.90 -1.77
C ILE A 39 -6.40 -5.47 -2.06
N THR A 40 -5.54 -5.51 -1.04
CA THR A 40 -4.13 -5.07 -1.12
C THR A 40 -3.24 -6.01 -0.31
N ASP A 41 -3.33 -7.31 -0.57
CA ASP A 41 -2.54 -8.31 0.13
C ASP A 41 -1.03 -8.10 -0.07
N HIS A 42 -0.25 -8.54 0.90
CA HIS A 42 1.21 -8.42 0.94
C HIS A 42 1.89 -9.13 -0.22
N GLY A 43 2.46 -8.36 -1.15
CA GLY A 43 3.31 -8.84 -2.24
C GLY A 43 2.68 -9.84 -3.20
N ASN A 44 1.36 -10.01 -3.16
CA ASN A 44 0.68 -10.99 -4.00
C ASN A 44 -0.72 -10.55 -4.47
N MET A 45 -1.24 -11.24 -5.47
CA MET A 45 -2.60 -11.07 -6.01
C MET A 45 -3.40 -12.38 -6.00
N PHE A 46 -3.10 -13.29 -5.07
CA PHE A 46 -3.71 -14.63 -5.04
C PHE A 46 -5.22 -14.59 -4.81
N GLY A 47 -5.68 -13.68 -3.97
CA GLY A 47 -7.10 -13.50 -3.62
C GLY A 47 -7.93 -12.76 -4.66
N VAL A 48 -7.32 -12.10 -5.65
CA VAL A 48 -8.00 -11.14 -6.54
C VAL A 48 -9.18 -11.75 -7.28
N LYS A 49 -9.06 -12.98 -7.79
CA LYS A 49 -10.16 -13.63 -8.54
C LYS A 49 -11.36 -13.94 -7.63
N ALA A 50 -11.12 -14.50 -6.46
CA ALA A 50 -12.17 -14.81 -5.48
C ALA A 50 -12.84 -13.51 -5.00
N PHE A 51 -12.03 -12.50 -4.65
CA PHE A 51 -12.49 -11.18 -4.22
C PHE A 51 -13.35 -10.49 -5.28
N TYR A 52 -12.89 -10.45 -6.54
CA TYR A 52 -13.64 -9.84 -7.63
C TYR A 52 -15.01 -10.50 -7.83
N ASN A 53 -15.05 -11.83 -7.88
CA ASN A 53 -16.29 -12.56 -8.09
C ASN A 53 -17.27 -12.33 -6.94
N GLU A 54 -16.82 -12.42 -5.70
CA GLU A 54 -17.65 -12.22 -4.51
C GLU A 54 -18.17 -10.79 -4.40
N ALA A 55 -17.32 -9.79 -4.60
CA ALA A 55 -17.72 -8.39 -4.57
C ALA A 55 -18.80 -8.09 -5.63
N ARG A 56 -18.62 -8.60 -6.85
CA ARG A 56 -19.60 -8.46 -7.93
C ARG A 56 -20.93 -9.14 -7.61
N ALA A 57 -20.88 -10.32 -7.00
CA ALA A 57 -22.09 -11.06 -6.61
C ALA A 57 -22.89 -10.31 -5.53
N GLN A 58 -22.20 -9.65 -4.60
CA GLN A 58 -22.86 -8.88 -3.51
C GLN A 58 -23.16 -7.42 -3.87
N GLY A 59 -22.81 -6.95 -5.07
CA GLY A 59 -23.07 -5.58 -5.54
C GLY A 59 -22.12 -4.53 -4.96
N VAL A 60 -20.96 -4.94 -4.41
CA VAL A 60 -19.88 -4.06 -3.95
C VAL A 60 -18.87 -3.88 -5.08
N LYS A 61 -18.38 -2.65 -5.32
CA LYS A 61 -17.33 -2.40 -6.32
C LYS A 61 -15.98 -2.92 -5.85
N PRO A 62 -15.36 -3.91 -6.51
CA PRO A 62 -14.02 -4.36 -6.18
C PRO A 62 -12.97 -3.35 -6.67
N ILE A 63 -12.04 -2.98 -5.79
CA ILE A 63 -10.84 -2.22 -6.13
C ILE A 63 -9.65 -3.18 -6.00
N ILE A 64 -8.94 -3.38 -7.10
CA ILE A 64 -7.84 -4.36 -7.16
C ILE A 64 -6.52 -3.66 -6.91
N GLY A 65 -5.77 -4.17 -5.96
CA GLY A 65 -4.45 -3.67 -5.60
C GLY A 65 -3.54 -4.74 -5.02
N CYS A 66 -2.40 -4.28 -4.56
CA CYS A 66 -1.41 -5.07 -3.84
C CYS A 66 -0.58 -4.11 -2.97
N GLU A 67 -0.27 -4.49 -1.74
CA GLU A 67 0.77 -3.84 -0.98
C GLU A 67 2.12 -4.40 -1.42
N MET A 68 2.82 -3.64 -2.25
CA MET A 68 4.12 -4.02 -2.80
C MET A 68 5.24 -3.76 -1.79
N TYR A 69 6.34 -4.47 -1.93
CA TYR A 69 7.59 -4.21 -1.21
C TYR A 69 8.59 -3.50 -2.14
N MET A 70 9.07 -2.33 -1.72
CA MET A 70 10.07 -1.55 -2.45
C MET A 70 11.46 -1.86 -1.92
N ALA A 71 12.39 -2.24 -2.79
CA ALA A 71 13.80 -2.39 -2.43
C ALA A 71 14.43 -1.02 -2.11
N ASP A 72 15.36 -1.00 -1.15
CA ASP A 72 16.19 0.18 -0.85
C ASP A 72 17.35 0.24 -1.87
N GLY A 73 17.02 0.55 -3.12
CA GLY A 73 17.93 0.54 -4.26
C GLY A 73 17.40 -0.31 -5.41
N THR A 74 18.16 -1.30 -5.87
CA THR A 74 17.72 -2.19 -6.95
C THR A 74 17.16 -3.51 -6.45
N ARG A 75 16.09 -4.00 -7.08
CA ARG A 75 15.47 -5.32 -6.81
C ARG A 75 16.44 -6.49 -6.98
N HIS A 76 17.52 -6.29 -7.73
CA HIS A 76 18.54 -7.32 -7.98
C HIS A 76 19.58 -7.42 -6.85
N ASP A 77 19.70 -6.42 -5.99
CA ASP A 77 20.58 -6.49 -4.84
C ASP A 77 19.99 -7.41 -3.77
N LYS A 78 20.70 -8.47 -3.43
CA LYS A 78 20.32 -9.49 -2.46
C LYS A 78 21.37 -9.65 -1.36
N SER A 79 22.25 -8.67 -1.22
CA SER A 79 23.42 -8.71 -0.31
C SER A 79 23.14 -8.02 1.03
N ASP A 80 22.36 -6.96 1.05
CA ASP A 80 22.10 -6.20 2.27
C ASP A 80 21.00 -6.83 3.12
N LYS A 81 21.41 -7.34 4.30
CA LYS A 81 20.48 -7.91 5.28
C LYS A 81 19.51 -6.88 5.87
N LYS A 82 19.78 -5.58 5.77
CA LYS A 82 18.90 -4.51 6.24
C LYS A 82 17.70 -4.30 5.33
N ASP A 83 17.81 -4.67 4.05
CA ASP A 83 16.74 -4.53 3.04
C ASP A 83 15.88 -5.80 2.88
N ARG A 84 15.80 -6.65 3.91
CA ARG A 84 15.03 -7.90 3.82
C ARG A 84 13.54 -7.72 3.67
N SER A 85 12.98 -6.71 4.31
CA SER A 85 11.52 -6.46 4.33
C SER A 85 11.06 -5.55 3.19
N GLY A 86 11.95 -4.73 2.63
CA GLY A 86 11.56 -3.64 1.74
C GLY A 86 10.72 -2.56 2.43
N TYR A 87 10.35 -1.51 1.69
CA TYR A 87 9.36 -0.53 2.13
C TYR A 87 7.99 -0.89 1.56
N HIS A 88 6.95 -0.64 2.33
CA HIS A 88 5.58 -0.88 1.88
C HIS A 88 5.11 0.21 0.92
N LEU A 89 4.35 -0.17 -0.10
CA LEU A 89 3.74 0.73 -1.06
C LEU A 89 2.40 0.15 -1.52
N VAL A 90 1.30 0.85 -1.28
CA VAL A 90 0.00 0.42 -1.77
C VAL A 90 -0.16 0.83 -3.22
N VAL A 91 -0.44 -0.13 -4.08
CA VAL A 91 -0.61 0.07 -5.52
C VAL A 91 -1.98 -0.43 -5.94
N LEU A 92 -2.83 0.45 -6.48
CA LEU A 92 -4.19 0.16 -6.91
C LEU A 92 -4.30 0.28 -8.44
N ALA A 93 -5.08 -0.60 -9.04
CA ALA A 93 -5.39 -0.54 -10.47
C ALA A 93 -6.52 0.48 -10.73
N LYS A 94 -6.21 1.59 -11.41
CA LYS A 94 -7.16 2.61 -11.84
C LYS A 94 -8.05 2.15 -12.99
N ASN A 95 -7.51 1.29 -13.86
CA ASN A 95 -8.15 0.78 -15.06
C ASN A 95 -7.54 -0.56 -15.51
N LEU A 96 -8.01 -1.10 -16.65
CA LEU A 96 -7.51 -2.39 -17.17
C LEU A 96 -6.02 -2.35 -17.53
N LYS A 97 -5.50 -1.20 -17.99
CA LYS A 97 -4.05 -1.05 -18.26
C LYS A 97 -3.26 -1.15 -16.96
N GLY A 98 -3.71 -0.44 -15.91
CA GLY A 98 -3.11 -0.51 -14.57
C GLY A 98 -3.18 -1.91 -13.98
N TYR A 99 -4.31 -2.62 -14.13
CA TYR A 99 -4.41 -4.02 -13.68
C TYR A 99 -3.36 -4.92 -14.35
N LYS A 100 -3.19 -4.80 -15.68
CA LYS A 100 -2.15 -5.55 -16.41
C LYS A 100 -0.73 -5.16 -15.99
N ASN A 101 -0.50 -3.89 -15.68
CA ASN A 101 0.77 -3.40 -15.18
C ASN A 101 1.03 -3.90 -13.74
N LEU A 102 0.03 -3.90 -12.87
CA LEU A 102 0.14 -4.47 -11.52
C LEU A 102 0.49 -5.96 -11.55
N ILE A 103 -0.13 -6.75 -12.44
CA ILE A 103 0.24 -8.17 -12.64
C ILE A 103 1.73 -8.29 -12.99
N LYS A 104 2.25 -7.44 -13.89
CA LYS A 104 3.67 -7.46 -14.26
C LYS A 104 4.58 -7.09 -13.09
N LEU A 105 4.22 -6.03 -12.34
CA LEU A 105 4.98 -5.63 -11.15
C LEU A 105 5.07 -6.77 -10.13
N VAL A 106 3.94 -7.40 -9.79
CA VAL A 106 3.92 -8.54 -8.87
C VAL A 106 4.72 -9.72 -9.43
N SER A 107 4.59 -10.02 -10.73
CA SER A 107 5.34 -11.12 -11.35
C SER A 107 6.85 -10.88 -11.30
N TYR A 108 7.31 -9.69 -11.64
CA TYR A 108 8.74 -9.33 -11.56
C TYR A 108 9.25 -9.30 -10.12
N ALA A 109 8.43 -8.88 -9.17
CA ALA A 109 8.80 -8.94 -7.75
C ALA A 109 9.16 -10.36 -7.32
N TRP A 110 8.37 -11.34 -7.76
CA TRP A 110 8.60 -12.76 -7.46
C TRP A 110 9.75 -13.38 -8.27
N THR A 111 9.87 -13.06 -9.55
CA THR A 111 10.84 -13.73 -10.45
C THR A 111 12.24 -13.10 -10.42
N GLU A 112 12.33 -11.79 -10.19
CA GLU A 112 13.60 -11.06 -10.19
C GLU A 112 13.97 -10.52 -8.81
N GLY A 113 12.99 -9.95 -8.09
CA GLY A 113 13.21 -9.17 -6.87
C GLY A 113 13.11 -9.95 -5.56
N PHE A 114 12.80 -11.24 -5.59
CA PHE A 114 12.61 -12.01 -4.37
C PHE A 114 13.90 -12.10 -3.55
N TYR A 115 13.83 -11.52 -2.34
CA TYR A 115 14.86 -11.61 -1.31
C TYR A 115 14.17 -11.44 0.06
N TYR A 116 13.82 -12.56 0.71
CA TYR A 116 12.92 -12.70 1.85
C TYR A 116 11.48 -12.25 1.55
N THR A 117 11.26 -11.15 0.86
CA THR A 117 9.99 -10.67 0.32
C THR A 117 10.08 -10.46 -1.19
N ALA A 118 8.93 -10.39 -1.88
CA ALA A 118 8.86 -10.13 -3.31
C ALA A 118 8.94 -8.61 -3.56
N ARG A 119 10.13 -8.09 -3.93
CA ARG A 119 10.41 -6.65 -4.03
C ARG A 119 10.42 -6.15 -5.46
N ILE A 120 9.98 -4.92 -5.63
CA ILE A 120 10.19 -4.12 -6.84
C ILE A 120 11.12 -2.95 -6.53
N ASP A 121 11.55 -2.21 -7.55
CA ASP A 121 12.30 -0.98 -7.43
C ASP A 121 11.65 0.18 -8.21
N LYS A 122 12.18 1.40 -8.04
CA LYS A 122 11.64 2.60 -8.70
C LYS A 122 11.77 2.55 -10.22
N GLU A 123 12.78 1.84 -10.76
CA GLU A 123 12.93 1.62 -12.20
C GLU A 123 11.76 0.84 -12.77
N LEU A 124 11.44 -0.30 -12.15
CA LEU A 124 10.35 -1.15 -12.57
C LEU A 124 9.00 -0.45 -12.38
N LEU A 125 8.84 0.25 -11.26
CA LEU A 125 7.64 1.02 -10.95
C LEU A 125 7.39 2.12 -11.99
N LYS A 126 8.41 2.90 -12.38
CA LYS A 126 8.33 3.92 -13.44
C LYS A 126 7.94 3.31 -14.79
N LYS A 127 8.52 2.15 -15.13
CA LYS A 127 8.23 1.45 -16.41
C LYS A 127 6.77 1.00 -16.52
N TYR A 128 6.10 0.66 -15.41
CA TYR A 128 4.75 0.12 -15.38
C TYR A 128 3.76 1.00 -14.60
N SER A 129 4.03 2.30 -14.48
CA SER A 129 3.21 3.26 -13.70
C SER A 129 1.83 3.55 -14.30
N GLU A 130 1.68 3.44 -15.62
CA GLU A 130 0.46 3.84 -16.34
C GLU A 130 -0.78 3.10 -15.82
N GLY A 131 -1.81 3.87 -15.43
CA GLY A 131 -3.09 3.34 -14.96
C GLY A 131 -3.09 2.82 -13.53
N LEU A 132 -2.07 3.18 -12.75
CA LEU A 132 -1.97 2.87 -11.33
C LEU A 132 -2.24 4.12 -10.48
N ILE A 133 -2.81 3.90 -9.29
CA ILE A 133 -2.89 4.85 -8.19
C ILE A 133 -2.02 4.29 -7.06
N VAL A 134 -1.24 5.16 -6.42
CA VAL A 134 -0.27 4.73 -5.40
C VAL A 134 -0.43 5.53 -4.13
N SER A 135 -0.34 4.89 -2.96
CA SER A 135 -0.24 5.56 -1.68
C SER A 135 1.02 5.19 -0.89
N SER A 136 1.40 6.08 0.01
CA SER A 136 2.61 5.93 0.84
C SER A 136 2.57 4.76 1.83
N ALA A 137 1.47 4.02 1.88
CA ALA A 137 1.21 2.91 2.80
C ALA A 137 1.27 3.28 4.30
N CYS A 138 1.54 2.30 5.16
CA CYS A 138 1.64 2.41 6.62
C CYS A 138 2.99 2.99 7.06
N ILE A 139 3.29 2.97 8.37
CA ILE A 139 4.61 3.36 8.92
C ILE A 139 5.79 2.52 8.37
N GLY A 140 5.51 1.39 7.72
CA GLY A 140 6.48 0.60 6.94
C GLY A 140 6.81 1.17 5.57
N GLY A 141 6.03 2.16 5.06
CA GLY A 141 6.28 2.82 3.79
C GLY A 141 7.54 3.67 3.76
N GLU A 142 8.10 3.91 2.57
CA GLU A 142 9.36 4.66 2.42
C GLU A 142 9.22 6.10 2.94
N VAL A 143 8.13 6.81 2.57
CA VAL A 143 7.92 8.19 3.00
C VAL A 143 7.71 8.31 4.51
N PRO A 144 6.75 7.60 5.16
CA PRO A 144 6.55 7.72 6.60
C PRO A 144 7.74 7.22 7.41
N LYS A 145 8.41 6.16 6.97
CA LYS A 145 9.61 5.63 7.65
C LYS A 145 10.79 6.60 7.57
N THR A 146 10.93 7.30 6.44
CA THR A 146 11.94 8.36 6.26
C THR A 146 11.59 9.57 7.13
N ALA A 147 10.32 9.94 7.22
CA ALA A 147 9.85 11.03 8.09
C ALA A 147 10.21 10.77 9.56
N LEU A 148 9.96 9.54 10.04
CA LEU A 148 10.25 9.15 11.42
C LEU A 148 11.77 9.09 11.74
N ARG A 149 12.59 8.70 10.75
CA ARG A 149 14.04 8.51 10.97
C ARG A 149 14.88 9.75 10.71
N TYR A 150 14.51 10.53 9.70
CA TYR A 150 15.35 11.58 9.15
C TYR A 150 14.66 12.94 9.05
N GLY A 151 13.38 13.00 9.44
CA GLY A 151 12.60 14.22 9.46
C GLY A 151 11.95 14.58 8.12
N LYS A 152 11.31 15.78 8.12
CA LYS A 152 10.44 16.25 7.05
C LYS A 152 11.16 16.41 5.71
N GLU A 153 12.33 17.08 5.69
CA GLU A 153 13.07 17.38 4.46
C GLU A 153 13.54 16.12 3.72
N ALA A 154 13.85 15.06 4.46
CA ALA A 154 14.21 13.78 3.86
C ALA A 154 12.98 13.06 3.29
N ALA A 155 11.86 13.08 4.02
CA ALA A 155 10.59 12.51 3.57
C ALA A 155 10.02 13.23 2.34
N GLU A 156 10.17 14.56 2.28
CA GLU A 156 9.79 15.38 1.13
C GLU A 156 10.47 14.92 -0.16
N LYS A 157 11.78 14.70 -0.11
CA LYS A 157 12.55 14.23 -1.28
C LYS A 157 12.01 12.90 -1.80
N VAL A 158 11.76 11.94 -0.90
CA VAL A 158 11.20 10.63 -1.26
C VAL A 158 9.79 10.77 -1.83
N MET A 159 8.95 11.60 -1.22
CA MET A 159 7.59 11.88 -1.69
C MET A 159 7.60 12.46 -3.11
N LEU A 160 8.50 13.42 -3.39
CA LEU A 160 8.62 14.06 -4.70
C LEU A 160 9.08 13.07 -5.79
N GLU A 161 9.91 12.09 -5.47
CA GLU A 161 10.28 11.02 -6.41
C GLU A 161 9.05 10.18 -6.83
N TYR A 162 8.18 9.81 -5.89
CA TYR A 162 6.92 9.14 -6.21
C TYR A 162 5.97 10.02 -7.01
N ARG A 163 5.87 11.30 -6.64
CA ARG A 163 5.05 12.26 -7.36
C ARG A 163 5.56 12.52 -8.79
N GLU A 164 6.86 12.48 -9.03
CA GLU A 164 7.42 12.55 -10.40
C GLU A 164 6.92 11.37 -11.27
N ILE A 165 6.76 10.17 -10.67
CA ILE A 165 6.32 8.98 -11.40
C ILE A 165 4.80 8.98 -11.63
N PHE A 166 3.99 9.38 -10.64
CA PHE A 166 2.55 9.18 -10.62
C PHE A 166 1.72 10.47 -10.75
N GLY A 167 2.35 11.65 -10.59
CA GLY A 167 1.63 12.93 -10.61
C GLY A 167 0.51 12.97 -9.58
N ASP A 168 -0.70 13.27 -10.05
CA ASP A 168 -1.92 13.37 -9.22
C ASP A 168 -2.49 12.00 -8.79
N ASP A 169 -1.93 10.90 -9.26
CA ASP A 169 -2.29 9.55 -8.84
C ASP A 169 -1.41 9.02 -7.68
N PHE A 170 -0.59 9.89 -7.05
CA PHE A 170 0.13 9.60 -5.80
C PHE A 170 -0.56 10.27 -4.61
N TYR A 171 -0.69 9.52 -3.51
CA TYR A 171 -1.34 9.98 -2.27
C TYR A 171 -0.50 9.67 -1.05
N LEU A 172 -0.57 10.54 -0.04
CA LEU A 172 -0.08 10.26 1.30
C LEU A 172 -1.18 9.60 2.13
N GLU A 173 -0.90 8.43 2.67
CA GLU A 173 -1.82 7.65 3.48
C GLU A 173 -1.63 7.96 4.96
N LEU A 174 -2.72 8.20 5.67
CA LEU A 174 -2.74 8.42 7.11
C LEU A 174 -3.44 7.25 7.79
N GLN A 175 -2.74 6.57 8.68
CA GLN A 175 -3.30 5.47 9.47
C GLN A 175 -3.40 5.84 10.95
N ARG A 176 -4.35 5.23 11.65
CA ARG A 176 -4.56 5.37 13.10
C ARG A 176 -5.07 4.07 13.67
N HIS A 177 -4.25 3.40 14.45
CA HIS A 177 -4.57 2.12 15.08
C HIS A 177 -4.42 2.19 16.62
N PRO A 178 -5.29 2.95 17.33
CA PRO A 178 -5.25 2.96 18.78
C PRO A 178 -5.66 1.59 19.32
N SER A 179 -4.86 1.01 20.20
CA SER A 179 -5.17 -0.28 20.83
C SER A 179 -6.16 -0.17 21.97
N GLY A 180 -6.38 1.04 22.49
CA GLY A 180 -7.11 1.31 23.72
C GLY A 180 -6.30 1.01 25.00
N ASP A 181 -5.05 0.60 24.86
CA ASP A 181 -4.10 0.38 25.96
C ASP A 181 -2.85 1.27 25.75
N PRO A 182 -2.67 2.33 26.57
CA PRO A 182 -1.55 3.27 26.40
C PRO A 182 -0.17 2.62 26.42
N ALA A 183 -0.02 1.45 27.07
CA ALA A 183 1.26 0.76 27.08
C ALA A 183 1.59 0.11 25.73
N LYS A 184 0.57 -0.33 24.98
CA LYS A 184 0.68 -0.92 23.64
C LYS A 184 0.68 0.13 22.54
N ASP A 185 0.06 1.29 22.76
CA ASP A 185 -0.03 2.37 21.77
C ASP A 185 1.34 2.99 21.44
N ARG A 186 2.33 2.87 22.34
CA ARG A 186 3.70 3.42 22.13
C ARG A 186 4.40 2.87 20.89
N ASP A 187 4.18 1.61 20.56
CA ASP A 187 4.95 0.94 19.50
C ASP A 187 4.43 1.24 18.10
N VAL A 188 3.13 1.48 17.93
CA VAL A 188 2.52 1.71 16.61
C VAL A 188 1.80 3.06 16.57
N TYR A 189 0.79 3.28 17.42
CA TYR A 189 -0.08 4.44 17.33
C TYR A 189 0.66 5.78 17.55
N GLU A 190 1.60 5.85 18.50
CA GLU A 190 2.41 7.07 18.69
C GLU A 190 3.31 7.35 17.48
N GLN A 191 3.87 6.30 16.86
CA GLN A 191 4.66 6.45 15.63
C GLN A 191 3.78 6.90 14.46
N GLU A 192 2.57 6.34 14.33
CA GLU A 192 1.61 6.80 13.31
C GLU A 192 1.27 8.28 13.49
N GLN A 193 1.02 8.73 14.71
CA GLN A 193 0.73 10.14 14.97
C GLN A 193 1.90 11.05 14.62
N ALA A 194 3.12 10.65 14.96
CA ALA A 194 4.33 11.41 14.63
C ALA A 194 4.55 11.49 13.12
N ALA A 195 4.40 10.36 12.39
CA ALA A 195 4.48 10.35 10.93
C ALA A 195 3.37 11.20 10.31
N ASN A 196 2.12 11.02 10.75
CA ASN A 196 0.95 11.73 10.23
C ASN A 196 1.09 13.26 10.34
N ALA A 197 1.70 13.77 11.42
CA ALA A 197 1.95 15.20 11.55
C ALA A 197 2.81 15.73 10.40
N ILE A 198 3.91 15.05 10.07
CA ILE A 198 4.82 15.40 8.97
C ILE A 198 4.12 15.22 7.62
N LEU A 199 3.43 14.10 7.41
CA LEU A 199 2.73 13.82 6.15
C LEU A 199 1.64 14.85 5.86
N LEU A 200 0.90 15.32 6.88
CA LEU A 200 -0.11 16.38 6.73
C LEU A 200 0.49 17.72 6.35
N GLU A 201 1.68 18.08 6.86
CA GLU A 201 2.39 19.27 6.43
C GLU A 201 2.81 19.16 4.96
N LEU A 202 3.46 18.05 4.58
CA LEU A 202 3.87 17.80 3.20
C LEU A 202 2.67 17.81 2.23
N ALA A 203 1.55 17.18 2.64
CA ALA A 203 0.33 17.18 1.84
C ALA A 203 -0.18 18.60 1.55
N ARG A 204 -0.19 19.49 2.55
CA ARG A 204 -0.64 20.88 2.39
C ARG A 204 0.32 21.71 1.55
N GLU A 205 1.63 21.54 1.73
CA GLU A 205 2.65 22.29 1.02
C GLU A 205 2.70 21.94 -0.47
N HIS A 206 2.48 20.66 -0.79
CA HIS A 206 2.62 20.17 -2.16
C HIS A 206 1.28 19.85 -2.86
N GLY A 207 0.15 19.95 -2.18
CA GLY A 207 -1.15 19.65 -2.76
C GLY A 207 -1.30 18.15 -3.11
N VAL A 208 -0.87 17.27 -2.21
CA VAL A 208 -0.99 15.82 -2.34
C VAL A 208 -2.17 15.32 -1.51
#